data_a20cfece738b67ad60df50a16d282514
#
_entry.id   a20cfece738b67ad60df50a16d282514
#
_cell.length_a   1.000
_cell.length_b   1.000
_cell.length_c   1.000
_cell.angle_alpha   90.00
_cell.angle_beta   90.00
_cell.angle_gamma   90.00
#
_symmetry.space_group_name_H-M   'P 1'
#
loop_
_entity.id
_entity.type
_entity.pdbx_description
1 polymer ?
#
loop_
_entity_poly.entity_id
_entity_poly.type
_entity_poly.pdbx_seq_one_letter_code
_entity_poly.pdbx_strand_id
1 'polypeptide(L)'
;MKKVVFSIILTLFATKMGAQESQTGYNFLRLPVSAHAAALGGDNITLIEDDAALAFHNPALLASVNDRTLNFNYMNYMKGVNMASASFNRIAGEKASWAVSAQYVDYGKMKQTDENNIQMGEFSAKDICLAGT
;
A
#
# COMPACT_ATOMS: atom_id res chain seq x y z
N MET A 1 -37.55 21.32 -24.32
CA MET A 1 -37.14 22.01 -23.09
C MET A 1 -36.72 21.05 -21.99
N LYS A 2 -37.52 20.03 -21.58
CA LYS A 2 -37.15 19.11 -20.48
C LYS A 2 -35.84 18.34 -20.73
N LYS A 3 -35.58 17.87 -21.98
CA LYS A 3 -34.32 17.16 -22.33
C LYS A 3 -33.10 18.05 -22.27
N VAL A 4 -33.20 19.33 -22.60
CA VAL A 4 -32.12 20.30 -22.55
C VAL A 4 -31.76 20.63 -21.09
N VAL A 5 -32.78 20.84 -20.25
CA VAL A 5 -32.60 21.08 -18.83
C VAL A 5 -31.92 19.88 -18.12
N PHE A 6 -32.35 18.65 -18.45
CA PHE A 6 -31.75 17.43 -17.93
C PHE A 6 -30.27 17.28 -18.36
N SER A 7 -29.95 17.60 -19.61
CA SER A 7 -28.57 17.58 -20.11
C SER A 7 -27.68 18.58 -19.41
N ILE A 8 -28.19 19.81 -19.15
CA ILE A 8 -27.44 20.85 -18.42
C ILE A 8 -27.17 20.42 -16.97
N ILE A 9 -28.17 19.84 -16.29
CA ILE A 9 -28.01 19.34 -14.93
C ILE A 9 -26.95 18.21 -14.87
N LEU A 10 -27.00 17.26 -15.83
CA LEU A 10 -26.04 16.17 -15.91
C LEU A 10 -24.60 16.68 -16.14
N THR A 11 -24.42 17.69 -16.98
CA THR A 11 -23.10 18.31 -17.24
C THR A 11 -22.58 19.06 -16.01
N LEU A 12 -23.44 19.75 -15.27
CA LEU A 12 -23.08 20.44 -14.02
C LEU A 12 -22.65 19.47 -12.91
N PHE A 13 -23.24 18.27 -12.85
CA PHE A 13 -22.80 17.22 -11.93
C PHE A 13 -21.45 16.61 -12.32
N ALA A 14 -21.18 16.45 -13.60
CA ALA A 14 -19.92 15.88 -14.10
C ALA A 14 -18.69 16.77 -13.80
N THR A 15 -18.85 18.09 -13.72
CA THR A 15 -17.73 19.03 -13.44
C THR A 15 -17.23 19.03 -11.99
N LYS A 16 -17.93 18.34 -11.08
CA LYS A 16 -17.53 18.24 -9.65
C LYS A 16 -16.76 16.96 -9.31
N MET A 17 -16.49 16.09 -10.27
CA MET A 17 -15.64 14.92 -10.06
C MET A 17 -14.16 15.30 -10.17
N GLY A 18 -13.67 16.13 -9.26
CA GLY A 18 -12.25 16.25 -9.00
C GLY A 18 -11.79 14.97 -8.30
N ALA A 19 -10.97 14.18 -8.96
CA ALA A 19 -10.23 13.12 -8.28
C ALA A 19 -9.35 13.77 -7.23
N GLN A 20 -9.77 13.73 -5.97
CA GLN A 20 -8.96 14.19 -4.86
C GLN A 20 -7.86 13.16 -4.66
N GLU A 21 -6.71 13.43 -5.21
CA GLU A 21 -5.49 12.70 -4.88
C GLU A 21 -5.20 12.91 -3.39
N SER A 22 -5.08 11.81 -2.64
CA SER A 22 -4.77 11.88 -1.21
C SER A 22 -3.40 12.52 -1.02
N GLN A 23 -3.37 13.73 -0.49
CA GLN A 23 -2.14 14.47 -0.16
C GLN A 23 -1.51 14.01 1.17
N THR A 24 -1.60 12.72 1.48
CA THR A 24 -0.98 12.20 2.69
C THR A 24 0.47 11.77 2.40
N GLY A 25 1.40 12.14 3.30
CA GLY A 25 2.79 11.70 3.23
C GLY A 25 2.99 10.19 3.44
N TYR A 26 1.93 9.46 3.79
CA TYR A 26 1.96 8.03 4.11
C TYR A 26 1.36 7.14 3.02
N ASN A 27 1.37 7.60 1.77
CA ASN A 27 0.83 6.82 0.64
C ASN A 27 1.54 5.47 0.43
N PHE A 28 2.78 5.33 0.88
CA PHE A 28 3.52 4.08 0.81
C PHE A 28 2.87 2.94 1.61
N LEU A 29 2.07 3.26 2.65
CA LEU A 29 1.32 2.26 3.42
C LEU A 29 0.18 1.60 2.64
N ARG A 30 -0.21 2.18 1.51
CA ARG A 30 -1.20 1.60 0.59
C ARG A 30 -0.59 0.65 -0.44
N LEU A 31 0.73 0.59 -0.50
CA LEU A 31 1.40 -0.32 -1.42
C LEU A 31 1.24 -1.76 -0.92
N PRO A 32 1.04 -2.73 -1.82
CA PRO A 32 0.91 -4.13 -1.42
C PRO A 32 2.18 -4.59 -0.73
N VAL A 33 2.02 -5.20 0.45
CA VAL A 33 3.15 -5.64 1.30
C VAL A 33 3.80 -6.92 0.83
N SER A 34 3.16 -7.66 -0.06
CA SER A 34 3.69 -8.91 -0.60
C SER A 34 3.45 -9.03 -2.10
N ALA A 35 4.27 -9.83 -2.78
CA ALA A 35 4.06 -10.17 -4.18
C ALA A 35 2.72 -10.88 -4.40
N HIS A 36 2.27 -11.67 -3.43
CA HIS A 36 0.97 -12.34 -3.42
C HIS A 36 -0.16 -11.31 -3.37
N ALA A 37 -0.13 -10.37 -2.42
CA ALA A 37 -1.11 -9.29 -2.35
C ALA A 37 -1.13 -8.45 -3.64
N ALA A 38 0.03 -8.14 -4.22
CA ALA A 38 0.13 -7.42 -5.48
C ALA A 38 -0.52 -8.17 -6.65
N ALA A 39 -0.33 -9.48 -6.74
CA ALA A 39 -0.94 -10.32 -7.77
C ALA A 39 -2.46 -10.39 -7.66
N LEU A 40 -3.01 -10.21 -6.46
CA LEU A 40 -4.45 -10.16 -6.19
C LEU A 40 -5.06 -8.76 -6.36
N GLY A 41 -4.28 -7.77 -6.76
CA GLY A 41 -4.74 -6.39 -7.00
C GLY A 41 -4.51 -5.43 -5.84
N GLY A 42 -3.75 -5.83 -4.81
CA GLY A 42 -3.41 -4.98 -3.65
C GLY A 42 -4.19 -5.34 -2.39
N ASP A 43 -4.99 -4.42 -1.88
CA ASP A 43 -5.74 -4.60 -0.64
C ASP A 43 -6.82 -5.69 -0.78
N ASN A 44 -6.51 -6.88 -0.30
CA ASN A 44 -7.44 -7.99 -0.29
C ASN A 44 -8.04 -8.18 1.12
N ILE A 45 -9.34 -7.93 1.25
CA ILE A 45 -10.06 -8.03 2.53
C ILE A 45 -10.73 -9.39 2.70
N THR A 46 -11.00 -10.10 1.60
CA THR A 46 -11.88 -11.27 1.58
C THR A 46 -11.15 -12.60 1.49
N LEU A 47 -9.88 -12.60 1.12
CA LEU A 47 -9.10 -13.82 0.97
C LEU A 47 -8.59 -14.28 2.34
N ILE A 48 -9.07 -15.45 2.78
CA ILE A 48 -8.65 -16.08 4.03
C ILE A 48 -7.63 -17.15 3.68
N GLU A 49 -6.36 -16.84 3.92
CA GLU A 49 -5.22 -17.74 3.64
C GLU A 49 -4.22 -17.73 4.79
N ASP A 50 -3.33 -18.72 4.80
CA ASP A 50 -2.21 -18.81 5.74
C ASP A 50 -1.05 -17.93 5.28
N ASP A 51 -1.28 -16.62 5.17
CA ASP A 51 -0.27 -15.63 4.79
C ASP A 51 -0.25 -14.47 5.79
N ALA A 52 0.77 -14.44 6.64
CA ALA A 52 0.95 -13.40 7.64
C ALA A 52 1.15 -11.99 7.03
N ALA A 53 1.51 -11.88 5.75
CA ALA A 53 1.66 -10.59 5.10
C ALA A 53 0.31 -9.90 4.87
N LEU A 54 -0.77 -10.66 4.65
CA LEU A 54 -2.12 -10.11 4.45
C LEU A 54 -2.65 -9.43 5.73
N ALA A 55 -2.18 -9.86 6.91
CA ALA A 55 -2.56 -9.27 8.19
C ALA A 55 -2.09 -7.82 8.36
N PHE A 56 -1.14 -7.35 7.56
CA PHE A 56 -0.67 -5.96 7.60
C PHE A 56 -1.79 -4.98 7.24
N HIS A 57 -2.57 -5.28 6.20
CA HIS A 57 -3.70 -4.45 5.77
C HIS A 57 -5.03 -4.85 6.43
N ASN A 58 -5.18 -6.14 6.80
CA ASN A 58 -6.37 -6.63 7.47
C ASN A 58 -6.01 -7.49 8.68
N PRO A 59 -5.91 -6.92 9.88
CA PRO A 59 -5.59 -7.62 11.13
C PRO A 59 -6.48 -8.83 11.43
N ALA A 60 -7.74 -8.83 10.97
CA ALA A 60 -8.67 -9.95 11.20
C ALA A 60 -8.21 -11.25 10.53
N LEU A 61 -7.42 -11.18 9.46
CA LEU A 61 -6.88 -12.35 8.78
C LEU A 61 -5.83 -13.08 9.61
N LEU A 62 -5.28 -12.44 10.64
CA LEU A 62 -4.29 -13.08 11.52
C LEU A 62 -4.82 -14.33 12.22
N ALA A 63 -6.13 -14.42 12.45
CA ALA A 63 -6.76 -15.59 13.03
C ALA A 63 -6.65 -16.85 12.15
N SER A 64 -6.40 -16.70 10.86
CA SER A 64 -6.28 -17.79 9.89
C SER A 64 -4.84 -18.24 9.65
N VAL A 65 -3.87 -17.50 10.19
CA VAL A 65 -2.44 -17.76 9.97
C VAL A 65 -1.93 -18.76 11.00
N ASN A 66 -1.16 -19.74 10.55
CA ASN A 66 -0.52 -20.74 11.42
C ASN A 66 0.44 -20.08 12.43
N ASP A 67 0.60 -20.72 13.62
CA ASP A 67 1.52 -20.23 14.65
C ASP A 67 2.97 -20.25 14.16
N ARG A 68 3.74 -19.22 14.54
CA ARG A 68 5.17 -19.06 14.23
C ARG A 68 5.48 -18.96 12.74
N THR A 69 4.58 -18.41 11.96
CA THR A 69 4.83 -18.15 10.55
C THR A 69 5.71 -16.89 10.41
N LEU A 70 6.77 -17.04 9.64
CA LEU A 70 7.66 -15.94 9.26
C LEU A 70 7.55 -15.76 7.74
N ASN A 71 7.21 -14.55 7.33
CA ASN A 71 7.04 -14.21 5.93
C ASN A 71 8.05 -13.11 5.55
N PHE A 72 8.73 -13.29 4.41
CA PHE A 72 9.60 -12.29 3.82
C PHE A 72 9.19 -12.07 2.38
N ASN A 73 9.07 -10.81 1.98
CA ASN A 73 8.79 -10.44 0.63
C ASN A 73 9.79 -9.38 0.15
N TYR A 74 10.17 -9.51 -1.11
CA TYR A 74 10.90 -8.50 -1.83
C TYR A 74 10.25 -8.30 -3.19
N MET A 75 10.01 -7.06 -3.55
CA MET A 75 9.33 -6.69 -4.78
C MET A 75 10.01 -5.49 -5.42
N ASN A 76 10.29 -5.57 -6.72
CA ASN A 76 10.59 -4.41 -7.53
C ASN A 76 9.25 -3.84 -8.02
N TYR A 77 8.80 -2.75 -7.39
CA TYR A 77 7.47 -2.19 -7.64
C TYR A 77 7.40 -1.48 -8.99
N MET A 78 8.41 -0.65 -9.27
CA MET A 78 8.59 0.00 -10.56
C MET A 78 10.08 0.32 -10.74
N LYS A 79 10.48 0.80 -11.91
CA LYS A 79 11.89 1.09 -12.19
C LYS A 79 12.53 2.00 -11.12
N GLY A 80 13.47 1.43 -10.38
CA GLY A 80 14.21 2.12 -9.33
C GLY A 80 13.58 2.09 -7.95
N VAL A 81 12.31 1.65 -7.80
CA VAL A 81 11.63 1.54 -6.52
C VAL A 81 11.59 0.09 -6.07
N ASN A 82 12.21 -0.19 -4.94
CA ASN A 82 12.25 -1.51 -4.33
C ASN A 82 11.51 -1.51 -3.01
N MET A 83 10.76 -2.58 -2.77
CA MET A 83 10.08 -2.82 -1.51
C MET A 83 10.55 -4.12 -0.89
N ALA A 84 10.72 -4.10 0.42
CA ALA A 84 10.93 -5.28 1.22
C ALA A 84 9.94 -5.27 2.38
N SER A 85 9.37 -6.41 2.71
CA SER A 85 8.54 -6.59 3.89
C SER A 85 8.91 -7.86 4.63
N ALA A 86 8.69 -7.82 5.95
CA ALA A 86 8.82 -8.98 6.81
C ALA A 86 7.67 -8.98 7.80
N SER A 87 7.10 -10.14 8.09
CA SER A 87 6.09 -10.31 9.12
C SER A 87 6.34 -11.59 9.90
N PHE A 88 6.10 -11.53 11.19
CA PHE A 88 6.15 -12.66 12.10
C PHE A 88 4.89 -12.67 12.95
N ASN A 89 4.21 -13.81 13.02
CA ASN A 89 3.03 -13.97 13.85
C ASN A 89 3.18 -15.07 14.87
N ARG A 90 2.40 -14.96 15.92
CA ARG A 90 2.28 -15.97 16.95
C ARG A 90 0.88 -16.03 17.53
N ILE A 91 0.42 -17.25 17.77
CA ILE A 91 -0.81 -17.52 18.50
C ILE A 91 -0.50 -17.55 19.99
N ALA A 92 -1.22 -16.76 20.77
CA ALA A 92 -1.10 -16.67 22.23
C ALA A 92 -2.36 -17.24 22.90
N GLY A 93 -2.33 -18.54 23.21
CA GLY A 93 -3.47 -19.26 23.77
C GLY A 93 -4.54 -19.58 22.72
N GLU A 94 -5.78 -19.79 23.17
CA GLU A 94 -6.88 -20.23 22.29
C GLU A 94 -7.63 -19.07 21.60
N LYS A 95 -7.42 -17.84 22.03
CA LYS A 95 -8.28 -16.70 21.64
C LYS A 95 -7.52 -15.45 21.21
N ALA A 96 -6.21 -15.50 21.21
CA ALA A 96 -5.39 -14.32 20.86
C ALA A 96 -4.31 -14.69 19.87
N SER A 97 -4.10 -13.83 18.90
CA SER A 97 -2.97 -13.87 17.96
C SER A 97 -2.35 -12.48 17.90
N TRP A 98 -1.06 -12.42 17.73
CA TRP A 98 -0.34 -11.16 17.51
C TRP A 98 0.66 -11.31 16.38
N ALA A 99 0.95 -10.22 15.73
CA ALA A 99 1.97 -10.17 14.70
C ALA A 99 2.79 -8.88 14.81
N VAL A 100 4.02 -8.96 14.36
CA VAL A 100 4.89 -7.82 14.13
C VAL A 100 5.27 -7.81 12.67
N SER A 101 5.11 -6.66 12.02
CA SER A 101 5.39 -6.50 10.60
C SER A 101 6.28 -5.28 10.38
N ALA A 102 7.14 -5.37 9.38
CA ALA A 102 7.98 -4.28 8.93
C ALA A 102 7.85 -4.13 7.41
N GLN A 103 7.79 -2.90 6.94
CA GLN A 103 7.80 -2.56 5.52
C GLN A 103 8.89 -1.51 5.28
N TYR A 104 9.67 -1.71 4.24
CA TYR A 104 10.72 -0.81 3.79
C TYR A 104 10.53 -0.51 2.31
N VAL A 105 10.58 0.76 1.96
CA VAL A 105 10.49 1.23 0.58
C VAL A 105 11.71 2.08 0.27
N ASP A 106 12.43 1.72 -0.77
CA ASP A 106 13.54 2.50 -1.33
C ASP A 106 13.10 3.05 -2.69
N TYR A 107 12.99 4.36 -2.78
CA TYR A 107 12.58 5.04 -4.01
C TYR A 107 13.73 5.21 -5.02
N GLY A 108 14.92 4.71 -4.68
CA GLY A 108 16.10 4.83 -5.52
C GLY A 108 16.61 6.26 -5.60
N LYS A 109 17.34 6.54 -6.67
CA LYS A 109 17.90 7.86 -6.94
C LYS A 109 16.97 8.68 -7.84
N MET A 110 16.60 9.85 -7.37
CA MET A 110 15.80 10.82 -8.11
C MET A 110 16.66 12.02 -8.47
N LYS A 111 16.48 12.53 -9.71
CA LYS A 111 17.18 13.70 -10.16
C LYS A 111 16.48 14.95 -9.64
N GLN A 112 17.25 15.82 -9.00
CA GLN A 112 16.79 17.15 -8.63
C GLN A 112 17.03 18.10 -9.81
N THR A 113 15.97 18.72 -10.31
CA THR A 113 16.02 19.70 -11.39
C THR A 113 15.53 21.06 -10.92
N ASP A 114 16.10 22.13 -11.47
CA ASP A 114 15.66 23.50 -11.29
C ASP A 114 14.47 23.84 -12.22
N GLU A 115 13.85 24.98 -12.01
CA GLU A 115 12.76 25.53 -12.85
C GLU A 115 13.11 25.60 -14.34
N ASN A 116 14.40 25.71 -14.67
CA ASN A 116 14.93 25.70 -16.03
C ASN A 116 15.28 24.30 -16.55
N ASN A 117 14.85 23.24 -15.83
CA ASN A 117 15.12 21.84 -16.17
C ASN A 117 16.62 21.46 -16.14
N ILE A 118 17.44 22.23 -15.40
CA ILE A 118 18.87 21.97 -15.22
C ILE A 118 19.01 21.00 -14.02
N GLN A 119 19.73 19.90 -14.21
CA GLN A 119 20.00 18.92 -13.15
C GLN A 119 20.96 19.53 -12.11
N MET A 120 20.45 19.73 -10.89
CA MET A 120 21.20 20.30 -9.76
C MET A 120 21.87 19.24 -8.90
N GLY A 121 21.35 17.99 -8.91
CA GLY A 121 21.86 16.90 -8.08
C GLY A 121 21.01 15.66 -8.15
N GLU A 122 21.33 14.71 -7.26
CA GLU A 122 20.54 13.49 -7.03
C GLU A 122 20.20 13.40 -5.55
N PHE A 123 18.99 12.95 -5.25
CA PHE A 123 18.58 12.61 -3.88
C PHE A 123 17.93 11.24 -3.86
N SER A 124 17.90 10.62 -2.69
CA SER A 124 17.19 9.35 -2.46
C SER A 124 16.24 9.50 -1.30
N ALA A 125 15.06 8.88 -1.41
CA ALA A 125 14.08 8.81 -0.33
C ALA A 125 13.86 7.35 0.08
N LYS A 126 13.57 7.13 1.35
CA LYS A 126 13.32 5.82 1.93
C LYS A 126 12.24 5.96 3.00
N ASP A 127 11.30 5.03 3.01
CA ASP A 127 10.26 4.94 4.03
C ASP A 127 10.37 3.62 4.78
N ILE A 128 10.13 3.68 6.08
CA ILE A 128 10.11 2.51 6.95
C ILE A 128 8.83 2.57 7.79
N CYS A 129 8.10 1.47 7.81
CA CYS A 129 6.96 1.27 8.71
C CYS A 129 7.21 0.04 9.60
N LEU A 130 6.88 0.18 10.87
CA LEU A 130 6.79 -0.93 11.82
C LEU A 130 5.37 -0.97 12.35
N ALA A 131 4.74 -2.12 12.30
CA ALA A 131 3.37 -2.32 12.75
C ALA A 131 3.29 -3.50 13.71
N GLY A 132 2.45 -3.35 14.73
CA GLY A 132 2.04 -4.42 15.64
C GLY A 132 0.52 -4.65 15.52
N THR A 133 0.11 -5.87 15.48
CA THR A 133 -1.28 -6.28 15.31
C THR A 133 -1.66 -7.27 16.41
#